data_f269fcc2ad9d37a33a871f8e41b1b92a
#
_entry.id   f269fcc2ad9d37a33a871f8e41b1b92a
#
_cell.length_a   1.000
_cell.length_b   1.000
_cell.length_c   1.000
_cell.angle_alpha   90.00
_cell.angle_beta   90.00
_cell.angle_gamma   90.00
#
_symmetry.space_group_name_H-M   'P 1'
#
loop_
_entity.id
_entity.type
_entity.pdbx_description
1 polymer ?
#
loop_
_entity_poly.entity_id
_entity_poly.type
_entity_poly.pdbx_seq_one_letter_code
_entity_poly.pdbx_strand_id
1 'polypeptide(L)'
;MRILLTFLALATLTYSYGQSPWDSDKIEVKDGDSLSVIVSADLIINEGWDQLAHPNFWRHVMALSPDSCIVNVAKTRQVFAIMSNKDWNAQSDDEKSAYRDSVRTHFGMTSDDRIFVTTGKNHFYEFDAVYPQLTRGVAAFELNDVDPWYAQAILLIESPGQMKKSRAGAYGPFQLMPRVARAQGLTVSRYTDEREDFDRSAYGASQLIKRICIPEARRILDAHALEYSENDLWFRLFVLHVYHAGSANVAAVVNKIAPETGGQELIKSMWVNSAANFGNNSQNY
;
A
#
# COMPACT_ATOMS: atom_id res chain seq x y z
N MET A 1 -42.17 -33.95 -56.06
CA MET A 1 -41.52 -34.22 -54.74
C MET A 1 -40.44 -33.19 -54.55
N ARG A 2 -40.75 -32.10 -53.84
CA ARG A 2 -39.81 -31.00 -53.57
C ARG A 2 -39.18 -31.22 -52.20
N ILE A 3 -37.89 -31.44 -52.18
CA ILE A 3 -37.08 -31.57 -50.92
C ILE A 3 -36.73 -30.17 -50.47
N LEU A 4 -37.25 -29.77 -49.30
CA LEU A 4 -36.93 -28.53 -48.61
C LEU A 4 -35.67 -28.78 -47.74
N LEU A 5 -34.55 -28.21 -48.16
CA LEU A 5 -33.32 -28.20 -47.36
C LEU A 5 -33.39 -27.02 -46.38
N THR A 6 -33.60 -27.31 -45.12
CA THR A 6 -33.53 -26.32 -44.05
C THR A 6 -32.06 -26.17 -43.64
N PHE A 7 -31.46 -25.03 -43.93
CA PHE A 7 -30.13 -24.66 -43.42
C PHE A 7 -30.29 -24.20 -41.97
N LEU A 8 -29.75 -24.99 -41.05
CA LEU A 8 -29.60 -24.61 -39.63
C LEU A 8 -28.32 -23.75 -39.54
N ALA A 9 -28.47 -22.44 -39.40
CA ALA A 9 -27.36 -21.54 -39.14
C ALA A 9 -26.98 -21.68 -37.66
N LEU A 10 -25.84 -22.35 -37.38
CA LEU A 10 -25.20 -22.38 -36.10
C LEU A 10 -24.54 -21.00 -35.87
N ALA A 11 -25.18 -20.13 -35.09
CA ALA A 11 -24.55 -18.92 -34.62
C ALA A 11 -23.53 -19.29 -33.52
N THR A 12 -22.26 -19.37 -33.87
CA THR A 12 -21.18 -19.41 -32.88
C THR A 12 -21.07 -18.04 -32.26
N LEU A 13 -21.58 -17.91 -31.04
CA LEU A 13 -21.26 -16.79 -30.16
C LEU A 13 -19.77 -16.88 -29.79
N THR A 14 -18.93 -16.18 -30.55
CA THR A 14 -17.58 -15.88 -30.13
C THR A 14 -17.69 -14.87 -28.98
N TYR A 15 -17.53 -15.34 -27.75
CA TYR A 15 -17.25 -14.46 -26.64
C TYR A 15 -15.89 -13.81 -26.91
N SER A 16 -15.94 -12.59 -27.44
CA SER A 16 -14.78 -11.71 -27.39
C SER A 16 -14.60 -11.37 -25.91
N TYR A 17 -13.63 -11.99 -25.25
CA TYR A 17 -13.09 -11.46 -24.02
C TYR A 17 -12.53 -10.09 -24.37
N GLY A 18 -13.23 -9.02 -23.99
CA GLY A 18 -12.72 -7.67 -24.10
C GLY A 18 -11.39 -7.61 -23.36
N GLN A 19 -10.37 -7.02 -23.98
CA GLN A 19 -9.11 -6.76 -23.29
C GLN A 19 -9.39 -5.96 -22.02
N SER A 20 -8.81 -6.39 -20.91
CA SER A 20 -8.85 -5.63 -19.65
C SER A 20 -8.16 -4.28 -19.87
N PRO A 21 -8.66 -3.18 -19.33
CA PRO A 21 -8.00 -1.87 -19.43
C PRO A 21 -6.59 -1.87 -18.85
N TRP A 22 -6.22 -2.89 -18.09
CA TRP A 22 -4.91 -3.05 -17.44
C TRP A 22 -4.00 -4.07 -18.11
N ASP A 23 -4.40 -4.65 -19.27
CA ASP A 23 -3.60 -5.70 -19.94
C ASP A 23 -2.21 -5.20 -20.37
N SER A 24 -2.09 -3.91 -20.70
CA SER A 24 -0.80 -3.30 -21.06
C SER A 24 0.18 -3.20 -19.89
N ASP A 25 -0.33 -3.21 -18.67
CA ASP A 25 0.48 -3.03 -17.47
C ASP A 25 0.88 -4.37 -16.84
N LYS A 26 0.38 -5.49 -17.37
CA LYS A 26 0.68 -6.82 -16.86
C LYS A 26 1.95 -7.40 -17.47
N ILE A 27 2.75 -8.04 -16.64
CA ILE A 27 3.97 -8.76 -17.01
C ILE A 27 3.77 -10.23 -16.66
N GLU A 28 3.91 -11.09 -17.64
CA GLU A 28 3.91 -12.54 -17.45
C GLU A 28 5.32 -13.04 -17.20
N VAL A 29 5.52 -13.70 -16.07
CA VAL A 29 6.80 -14.32 -15.68
C VAL A 29 6.63 -15.83 -15.72
N LYS A 30 7.39 -16.51 -16.57
CA LYS A 30 7.41 -17.99 -16.67
C LYS A 30 8.61 -18.52 -15.91
N ASP A 31 8.33 -19.45 -15.00
CA ASP A 31 9.35 -20.23 -14.28
C ASP A 31 8.98 -21.71 -14.40
N GLY A 32 9.66 -22.42 -15.28
CA GLY A 32 9.30 -23.78 -15.68
C GLY A 32 7.86 -23.85 -16.23
N ASP A 33 7.02 -24.66 -15.60
CA ASP A 33 5.60 -24.81 -15.94
C ASP A 33 4.69 -23.80 -15.23
N SER A 34 5.26 -22.97 -14.34
CA SER A 34 4.51 -21.96 -13.58
C SER A 34 4.44 -20.65 -14.35
N LEU A 35 3.24 -20.06 -14.41
CA LEU A 35 2.99 -18.73 -14.94
C LEU A 35 2.59 -17.80 -13.78
N SER A 36 3.36 -16.75 -13.60
CA SER A 36 3.04 -15.69 -12.63
C SER A 36 2.70 -14.41 -13.39
N VAL A 37 1.70 -13.69 -12.93
CA VAL A 37 1.30 -12.40 -13.47
C VAL A 37 1.54 -11.33 -12.41
N ILE A 38 2.29 -10.30 -12.78
CA ILE A 38 2.56 -9.13 -11.94
C ILE A 38 2.18 -7.87 -12.72
N VAL A 39 1.99 -6.77 -12.02
CA VAL A 39 1.75 -5.46 -12.63
C VAL A 39 3.05 -4.68 -12.70
N SER A 40 3.31 -4.01 -13.83
CA SER A 40 4.50 -3.19 -14.04
C SER A 40 4.65 -2.12 -12.97
N ALA A 41 5.89 -1.89 -12.56
CA ALA A 41 6.29 -0.83 -11.65
C ALA A 41 7.04 0.31 -12.38
N ASP A 42 6.99 0.34 -13.69
CA ASP A 42 7.79 1.27 -14.51
C ASP A 42 7.53 2.75 -14.17
N LEU A 43 6.28 3.10 -13.82
CA LEU A 43 5.95 4.46 -13.40
C LEU A 43 6.71 4.89 -12.14
N ILE A 44 6.99 3.96 -11.22
CA ILE A 44 7.77 4.25 -10.00
C ILE A 44 9.17 4.73 -10.37
N ILE A 45 9.79 4.10 -11.38
CA ILE A 45 11.15 4.43 -11.84
C ILE A 45 11.11 5.64 -12.77
N ASN A 46 10.22 5.64 -13.75
CA ASN A 46 10.15 6.67 -14.78
C ASN A 46 9.80 8.06 -14.22
N GLU A 47 9.01 8.12 -13.16
CA GLU A 47 8.66 9.36 -12.46
C GLU A 47 9.59 9.66 -11.29
N GLY A 48 10.61 8.83 -11.03
CA GLY A 48 11.62 9.06 -10.00
C GLY A 48 11.12 8.88 -8.55
N TRP A 49 10.01 8.16 -8.34
CA TRP A 49 9.50 7.89 -6.98
C TRP A 49 10.48 7.09 -6.14
N ASP A 50 11.21 6.17 -6.76
CA ASP A 50 12.22 5.34 -6.12
C ASP A 50 13.42 6.14 -5.59
N GLN A 51 13.64 7.36 -6.08
CA GLN A 51 14.72 8.27 -5.66
C GLN A 51 14.33 9.14 -4.45
N LEU A 52 13.06 9.17 -4.07
CA LEU A 52 12.61 9.99 -2.95
C LEU A 52 13.11 9.47 -1.61
N ALA A 53 13.35 10.38 -0.66
CA ALA A 53 13.88 10.04 0.65
C ALA A 53 13.02 9.05 1.43
N HIS A 54 11.69 9.14 1.33
CA HIS A 54 10.77 8.27 2.05
C HIS A 54 10.80 6.80 1.55
N PRO A 55 10.63 6.49 0.25
CA PRO A 55 10.83 5.13 -0.27
C PRO A 55 12.25 4.60 -0.03
N ASN A 56 13.27 5.43 -0.21
CA ASN A 56 14.66 5.03 0.08
C ASN A 56 14.86 4.61 1.53
N PHE A 57 14.31 5.37 2.46
CA PHE A 57 14.35 5.03 3.89
C PHE A 57 13.70 3.67 4.15
N TRP A 58 12.50 3.42 3.59
CA TRP A 58 11.81 2.15 3.80
C TRP A 58 12.54 0.98 3.16
N ARG A 59 13.17 1.14 2.00
CA ARG A 59 14.04 0.09 1.42
C ARG A 59 15.17 -0.30 2.37
N HIS A 60 15.80 0.67 3.04
CA HIS A 60 16.81 0.38 4.06
C HIS A 60 16.22 -0.37 5.26
N VAL A 61 15.03 0.02 5.75
CA VAL A 61 14.36 -0.68 6.85
C VAL A 61 14.02 -2.12 6.47
N MET A 62 13.55 -2.34 5.23
CA MET A 62 13.20 -3.67 4.71
C MET A 62 14.42 -4.58 4.53
N ALA A 63 15.58 -4.03 4.23
CA ALA A 63 16.83 -4.78 4.10
C ALA A 63 17.57 -4.99 5.44
N LEU A 64 17.25 -4.21 6.46
CA LEU A 64 17.97 -4.22 7.73
C LEU A 64 17.48 -5.34 8.66
N SER A 65 18.43 -6.02 9.34
CA SER A 65 18.15 -7.01 10.37
C SER A 65 17.31 -6.43 11.53
N PRO A 66 16.41 -7.23 12.14
CA PRO A 66 15.67 -6.81 13.34
C PRO A 66 16.55 -6.56 14.56
N ASP A 67 17.81 -7.02 14.53
CA ASP A 67 18.80 -6.71 15.57
C ASP A 67 19.37 -5.30 15.48
N SER A 68 19.04 -4.59 14.41
CA SER A 68 19.51 -3.24 14.13
C SER A 68 18.35 -2.25 14.01
N CYS A 69 18.65 -0.97 14.24
CA CYS A 69 17.70 0.12 14.04
C CYS A 69 18.36 1.31 13.34
N ILE A 70 17.52 2.09 12.67
CA ILE A 70 17.90 3.33 12.00
C ILE A 70 17.41 4.50 12.83
N VAL A 71 18.33 5.41 13.19
CA VAL A 71 18.00 6.73 13.76
C VAL A 71 17.84 7.72 12.63
N ASN A 72 16.67 8.35 12.53
CA ASN A 72 16.35 9.23 11.42
C ASN A 72 15.50 10.41 11.83
N VAL A 73 15.59 11.48 11.05
CA VAL A 73 14.68 12.62 11.14
C VAL A 73 13.32 12.24 10.58
N ALA A 74 12.26 12.41 11.34
CA ALA A 74 10.92 11.97 10.95
C ALA A 74 10.42 12.61 9.66
N LYS A 75 10.56 13.94 9.53
CA LYS A 75 10.05 14.70 8.39
C LYS A 75 10.78 14.39 7.07
N THR A 76 12.12 14.35 7.13
CA THR A 76 12.97 14.25 5.94
C THR A 76 13.42 12.84 5.63
N ARG A 77 13.23 11.90 6.56
CA ARG A 77 13.79 10.54 6.51
C ARG A 77 15.33 10.49 6.43
N GLN A 78 15.99 11.62 6.66
CA GLN A 78 17.44 11.66 6.71
C GLN A 78 17.96 10.74 7.80
N VAL A 79 18.81 9.81 7.42
CA VAL A 79 19.43 8.84 8.32
C VAL A 79 20.60 9.49 9.04
N PHE A 80 20.63 9.39 10.37
CA PHE A 80 21.77 9.83 11.19
C PHE A 80 22.73 8.68 11.48
N ALA A 81 22.19 7.54 11.93
CA ALA A 81 22.99 6.39 12.33
C ALA A 81 22.19 5.08 12.17
N ILE A 82 22.95 4.00 11.99
CA ILE A 82 22.47 2.62 12.16
C ILE A 82 23.16 2.07 13.39
N MET A 83 22.41 1.47 14.30
CA MET A 83 22.94 0.91 15.54
C MET A 83 22.26 -0.40 15.92
N SER A 84 22.82 -1.09 16.91
CA SER A 84 22.21 -2.28 17.47
C SER A 84 20.94 -1.93 18.25
N ASN A 85 19.86 -2.68 18.03
CA ASN A 85 18.65 -2.58 18.86
C ASN A 85 18.93 -2.90 20.33
N LYS A 86 19.88 -3.81 20.60
CA LYS A 86 20.29 -4.14 21.98
C LYS A 86 20.88 -2.92 22.66
N ASP A 87 21.80 -2.20 22.00
CA ASP A 87 22.46 -1.03 22.56
C ASP A 87 21.48 0.14 22.72
N TRP A 88 20.59 0.34 21.75
CA TRP A 88 19.54 1.34 21.87
C TRP A 88 18.58 1.04 23.04
N ASN A 89 18.16 -0.20 23.18
CA ASN A 89 17.21 -0.59 24.23
C ASN A 89 17.84 -0.65 25.63
N ALA A 90 19.16 -0.79 25.74
CA ALA A 90 19.87 -0.77 26.99
C ALA A 90 19.98 0.64 27.62
N GLN A 91 19.77 1.68 26.82
CA GLN A 91 19.79 3.07 27.30
C GLN A 91 18.54 3.38 28.14
N SER A 92 18.72 4.23 29.16
CA SER A 92 17.62 4.86 29.89
C SER A 92 16.81 5.83 28.99
N ASP A 93 15.67 6.27 29.46
CA ASP A 93 14.86 7.25 28.73
C ASP A 93 15.55 8.61 28.63
N ASP A 94 16.32 9.00 29.67
CA ASP A 94 17.11 10.24 29.67
C ASP A 94 18.26 10.18 28.65
N GLU A 95 18.97 9.05 28.56
CA GLU A 95 20.03 8.83 27.58
C GLU A 95 19.47 8.84 26.16
N LYS A 96 18.33 8.18 25.91
CA LYS A 96 17.63 8.22 24.63
C LYS A 96 17.17 9.64 24.26
N SER A 97 16.74 10.42 25.24
CA SER A 97 16.36 11.81 25.03
C SER A 97 17.58 12.66 24.66
N ALA A 98 18.65 12.58 25.46
CA ALA A 98 19.90 13.29 25.19
C ALA A 98 20.50 12.92 23.82
N TYR A 99 20.42 11.64 23.44
CA TYR A 99 20.85 11.20 22.11
C TYR A 99 20.02 11.85 20.99
N ARG A 100 18.68 11.89 21.13
CA ARG A 100 17.83 12.58 20.14
C ARG A 100 18.14 14.09 20.06
N ASP A 101 18.44 14.72 21.19
CA ASP A 101 18.85 16.13 21.23
C ASP A 101 20.19 16.36 20.53
N SER A 102 21.14 15.45 20.68
CA SER A 102 22.39 15.51 19.93
C SER A 102 22.19 15.40 18.41
N VAL A 103 21.24 14.55 17.97
CA VAL A 103 20.85 14.44 16.56
C VAL A 103 20.22 15.74 16.05
N ARG A 104 19.31 16.35 16.83
CA ARG A 104 18.72 17.66 16.47
C ARG A 104 19.79 18.73 16.34
N THR A 105 20.71 18.79 17.28
CA THR A 105 21.83 19.73 17.26
C THR A 105 22.71 19.53 16.03
N HIS A 106 23.03 18.29 15.68
CA HIS A 106 23.84 17.95 14.50
C HIS A 106 23.21 18.47 13.21
N PHE A 107 21.88 18.37 13.07
CA PHE A 107 21.17 18.83 11.87
C PHE A 107 20.64 20.27 11.97
N GLY A 108 20.94 21.01 13.03
CA GLY A 108 20.44 22.38 13.24
C GLY A 108 18.92 22.47 13.40
N MET A 109 18.32 21.44 14.02
CA MET A 109 16.87 21.28 14.19
C MET A 109 16.39 21.81 15.53
N THR A 110 15.09 22.06 15.63
CA THR A 110 14.42 22.50 16.85
C THR A 110 13.99 21.33 17.74
N SER A 111 13.58 21.62 18.98
CA SER A 111 12.99 20.64 19.91
C SER A 111 11.73 19.97 19.36
N ASP A 112 11.00 20.65 18.46
CA ASP A 112 9.75 20.15 17.88
C ASP A 112 9.99 19.11 16.76
N ASP A 113 11.20 19.05 16.23
CA ASP A 113 11.54 18.07 15.20
C ASP A 113 11.70 16.68 15.80
N ARG A 114 10.91 15.74 15.30
CA ARG A 114 10.89 14.36 15.81
C ARG A 114 12.05 13.55 15.25
N ILE A 115 12.76 12.87 16.15
CA ILE A 115 13.78 11.88 15.80
C ILE A 115 13.18 10.50 16.07
N PHE A 116 13.10 9.67 15.04
CA PHE A 116 12.62 8.31 15.14
C PHE A 116 13.76 7.30 15.17
N VAL A 117 13.49 6.20 15.85
CA VAL A 117 14.32 5.00 15.82
C VAL A 117 13.46 3.88 15.29
N THR A 118 13.83 3.37 14.14
CA THR A 118 13.04 2.38 13.39
C THR A 118 13.82 1.08 13.29
N THR A 119 13.28 0.02 13.89
CA THR A 119 13.87 -1.32 13.83
C THR A 119 13.82 -1.89 12.42
N GLY A 120 14.87 -2.60 12.03
CA GLY A 120 14.93 -3.33 10.76
C GLY A 120 13.85 -4.39 10.65
N LYS A 121 13.42 -4.68 9.41
CA LYS A 121 12.27 -5.54 9.13
C LYS A 121 12.54 -6.59 8.04
N ASN A 122 13.80 -6.96 7.77
CA ASN A 122 14.07 -7.93 6.71
C ASN A 122 13.39 -9.29 6.91
N HIS A 123 13.16 -9.68 8.16
CA HIS A 123 12.43 -10.91 8.53
C HIS A 123 10.92 -10.82 8.29
N PHE A 124 10.39 -9.63 8.05
CA PHE A 124 8.96 -9.40 7.83
C PHE A 124 8.61 -9.43 6.34
N TYR A 125 9.51 -8.96 5.49
CA TYR A 125 9.28 -8.84 4.05
C TYR A 125 9.81 -10.06 3.30
N GLU A 126 9.04 -11.16 3.34
CA GLU A 126 9.33 -12.42 2.64
C GLU A 126 8.74 -12.39 1.23
N PHE A 127 9.34 -11.58 0.33
CA PHE A 127 8.80 -11.36 -1.01
C PHE A 127 8.64 -12.64 -1.82
N ASP A 128 9.54 -13.62 -1.68
CA ASP A 128 9.43 -14.90 -2.38
C ASP A 128 8.14 -15.66 -2.01
N ALA A 129 7.68 -15.53 -0.76
CA ALA A 129 6.43 -16.11 -0.31
C ALA A 129 5.19 -15.35 -0.83
N VAL A 130 5.35 -14.09 -1.21
CA VAL A 130 4.26 -13.26 -1.76
C VAL A 130 4.01 -13.54 -3.23
N TYR A 131 5.03 -13.83 -4.02
CA TYR A 131 4.93 -13.98 -5.48
C TYR A 131 3.77 -14.87 -5.95
N PRO A 132 3.53 -16.08 -5.40
CA PRO A 132 2.39 -16.90 -5.81
C PRO A 132 1.03 -16.24 -5.54
N GLN A 133 0.97 -15.35 -4.54
CA GLN A 133 -0.26 -14.65 -4.14
C GLN A 133 -0.53 -13.44 -5.04
N LEU A 134 0.50 -12.85 -5.66
CA LEU A 134 0.33 -11.70 -6.55
C LEU A 134 -0.57 -12.03 -7.73
N THR A 135 -0.31 -13.14 -8.42
CA THR A 135 -1.14 -13.59 -9.55
C THR A 135 -2.61 -13.76 -9.16
N ARG A 136 -2.88 -14.37 -8.00
CA ARG A 136 -4.26 -14.52 -7.48
C ARG A 136 -4.89 -13.18 -7.14
N GLY A 137 -4.10 -12.29 -6.51
CA GLY A 137 -4.56 -10.94 -6.16
C GLY A 137 -4.91 -10.10 -7.39
N VAL A 138 -4.03 -10.11 -8.40
CA VAL A 138 -4.25 -9.45 -9.70
C VAL A 138 -5.56 -9.94 -10.32
N ALA A 139 -5.72 -11.25 -10.50
CA ALA A 139 -6.92 -11.85 -11.09
C ALA A 139 -8.20 -11.53 -10.28
N ALA A 140 -8.12 -11.55 -8.95
CA ALA A 140 -9.27 -11.26 -8.09
C ALA A 140 -9.72 -9.80 -8.20
N PHE A 141 -8.80 -8.85 -8.32
CA PHE A 141 -9.15 -7.43 -8.47
C PHE A 141 -9.73 -7.16 -9.86
N GLU A 142 -9.14 -7.72 -10.92
CA GLU A 142 -9.69 -7.62 -12.29
C GLU A 142 -11.11 -8.19 -12.37
N LEU A 143 -11.35 -9.35 -11.77
CA LEU A 143 -12.70 -9.96 -11.71
C LEU A 143 -13.74 -9.05 -11.06
N ASN A 144 -13.32 -8.17 -10.17
CA ASN A 144 -14.17 -7.19 -9.48
C ASN A 144 -14.14 -5.81 -10.16
N ASP A 145 -13.50 -5.69 -11.34
CA ASP A 145 -13.37 -4.45 -12.09
C ASP A 145 -12.70 -3.36 -11.22
N VAL A 146 -11.51 -3.71 -10.68
CA VAL A 146 -10.63 -2.85 -9.90
C VAL A 146 -9.22 -3.00 -10.43
N ASP A 147 -8.50 -1.89 -10.54
CA ASP A 147 -7.11 -1.88 -11.00
C ASP A 147 -6.26 -2.86 -10.18
N PRO A 148 -5.68 -3.90 -10.82
CA PRO A 148 -4.91 -4.94 -10.15
C PRO A 148 -3.62 -4.43 -9.50
N TRP A 149 -3.15 -3.23 -9.86
CA TRP A 149 -2.02 -2.57 -9.20
C TRP A 149 -2.24 -2.44 -7.69
N TYR A 150 -3.48 -2.14 -7.25
CA TYR A 150 -3.81 -2.07 -5.83
C TYR A 150 -3.63 -3.40 -5.10
N ALA A 151 -4.03 -4.51 -5.73
CA ALA A 151 -3.84 -5.83 -5.13
C ALA A 151 -2.37 -6.12 -4.87
N GLN A 152 -1.52 -5.89 -5.88
CA GLN A 152 -0.08 -6.08 -5.77
C GLN A 152 0.54 -5.20 -4.69
N ALA A 153 0.22 -3.90 -4.70
CA ALA A 153 0.75 -2.95 -3.73
C ALA A 153 0.37 -3.33 -2.28
N ILE A 154 -0.90 -3.70 -2.04
CA ILE A 154 -1.37 -4.09 -0.71
C ILE A 154 -0.71 -5.38 -0.25
N LEU A 155 -0.63 -6.41 -1.10
CA LEU A 155 -0.01 -7.69 -0.75
C LEU A 155 1.47 -7.57 -0.42
N LEU A 156 2.20 -6.68 -1.12
CA LEU A 156 3.62 -6.43 -0.87
C LEU A 156 3.88 -5.66 0.44
N ILE A 157 2.92 -4.84 0.90
CA ILE A 157 3.11 -3.95 2.04
C ILE A 157 2.48 -4.52 3.32
N GLU A 158 1.23 -4.98 3.25
CA GLU A 158 0.44 -5.27 4.45
C GLU A 158 0.78 -6.62 5.11
N SER A 159 1.00 -7.66 4.32
CA SER A 159 1.30 -8.98 4.89
C SER A 159 2.24 -9.80 4.01
N PRO A 160 3.43 -9.31 3.69
CA PRO A 160 4.30 -10.00 2.76
C PRO A 160 4.62 -11.41 3.25
N GLY A 161 3.92 -12.40 2.68
CA GLY A 161 4.06 -13.82 3.01
C GLY A 161 3.49 -14.28 4.35
N GLN A 162 2.85 -13.43 5.15
CA GLN A 162 2.43 -13.78 6.51
C GLN A 162 0.95 -13.55 6.76
N MET A 163 0.23 -14.61 7.18
CA MET A 163 -1.17 -14.56 7.63
C MET A 163 -1.26 -14.18 9.11
N LYS A 164 -0.79 -13.00 9.49
CA LYS A 164 -0.78 -12.55 10.89
C LYS A 164 -1.90 -11.57 11.19
N LYS A 165 -2.42 -11.65 12.41
CA LYS A 165 -3.33 -10.67 12.96
C LYS A 165 -2.53 -9.51 13.56
N SER A 166 -2.82 -8.28 13.13
CA SER A 166 -2.20 -7.09 13.68
C SER A 166 -2.66 -6.81 15.12
N ARG A 167 -1.91 -6.02 15.87
CA ARG A 167 -2.33 -5.58 17.22
C ARG A 167 -3.64 -4.81 17.20
N ALA A 168 -3.94 -4.10 16.11
CA ALA A 168 -5.19 -3.36 15.92
C ALA A 168 -6.37 -4.27 15.50
N GLY A 169 -6.10 -5.54 15.16
CA GLY A 169 -7.11 -6.51 14.77
C GLY A 169 -7.33 -6.65 13.27
N ALA A 170 -6.51 -6.00 12.42
CA ALA A 170 -6.48 -6.27 10.99
C ALA A 170 -5.98 -7.70 10.75
N TYR A 171 -6.52 -8.40 9.72
CA TYR A 171 -6.22 -9.80 9.50
C TYR A 171 -6.31 -10.20 8.02
N GLY A 172 -5.59 -11.27 7.68
CA GLY A 172 -5.56 -11.86 6.35
C GLY A 172 -4.60 -11.18 5.39
N PRO A 173 -4.50 -11.67 4.15
CA PRO A 173 -3.53 -11.17 3.15
C PRO A 173 -3.69 -9.69 2.84
N PHE A 174 -4.91 -9.17 2.92
CA PHE A 174 -5.24 -7.76 2.67
C PHE A 174 -5.43 -6.94 3.97
N GLN A 175 -5.10 -7.48 5.14
CA GLN A 175 -5.14 -6.82 6.44
C GLN A 175 -6.43 -6.03 6.73
N LEU A 176 -7.58 -6.61 6.43
CA LEU A 176 -8.86 -5.96 6.65
C LEU A 176 -9.23 -5.89 8.14
N MET A 177 -9.66 -4.73 8.59
CA MET A 177 -10.26 -4.56 9.93
C MET A 177 -11.61 -5.29 10.00
N PRO A 178 -12.02 -5.87 11.16
CA PRO A 178 -13.26 -6.64 11.28
C PRO A 178 -14.50 -5.90 10.82
N ARG A 179 -14.63 -4.62 11.21
CA ARG A 179 -15.76 -3.77 10.84
C ARG A 179 -15.78 -3.49 9.34
N VAL A 180 -14.61 -3.24 8.77
CA VAL A 180 -14.45 -2.98 7.33
C VAL A 180 -14.82 -4.22 6.54
N ALA A 181 -14.29 -5.38 6.89
CA ALA A 181 -14.59 -6.65 6.22
C ALA A 181 -16.09 -6.96 6.20
N ARG A 182 -16.78 -6.81 7.36
CA ARG A 182 -18.23 -6.99 7.43
C ARG A 182 -18.98 -6.01 6.52
N ALA A 183 -18.55 -4.76 6.48
CA ALA A 183 -19.17 -3.75 5.61
C ALA A 183 -19.00 -4.07 4.12
N GLN A 184 -18.00 -4.86 3.75
CA GLN A 184 -17.79 -5.37 2.39
C GLN A 184 -18.40 -6.76 2.17
N GLY A 185 -19.22 -7.26 3.09
CA GLY A 185 -19.96 -8.51 2.94
C GLY A 185 -19.18 -9.78 3.32
N LEU A 186 -18.11 -9.67 4.10
CA LEU A 186 -17.41 -10.81 4.67
C LEU A 186 -18.02 -11.20 6.02
N THR A 187 -18.07 -12.49 6.28
CA THR A 187 -18.41 -13.02 7.60
C THR A 187 -17.21 -12.92 8.53
N VAL A 188 -17.35 -12.15 9.61
CA VAL A 188 -16.32 -12.07 10.67
C VAL A 188 -17.00 -12.24 12.01
N SER A 189 -16.89 -13.43 12.58
CA SER A 189 -17.47 -13.81 13.85
C SER A 189 -16.44 -14.55 14.72
N ARG A 190 -16.87 -15.07 15.88
CA ARG A 190 -16.00 -15.93 16.71
C ARG A 190 -15.79 -17.34 16.12
N TYR A 191 -16.65 -17.76 15.18
CA TYR A 191 -16.61 -19.11 14.59
C TYR A 191 -16.07 -19.11 13.16
N THR A 192 -16.23 -18.02 12.44
CA THR A 192 -15.86 -17.89 11.03
C THR A 192 -15.25 -16.52 10.81
N ASP A 193 -14.06 -16.49 10.24
CA ASP A 193 -13.39 -15.26 9.84
C ASP A 193 -12.93 -15.38 8.38
N GLU A 194 -13.80 -14.92 7.45
CA GLU A 194 -13.53 -15.01 6.00
C GLU A 194 -12.33 -14.14 5.56
N ARG A 195 -11.72 -13.37 6.45
CA ARG A 195 -10.47 -12.65 6.15
C ARG A 195 -9.27 -13.57 6.02
N GLU A 196 -9.37 -14.81 6.55
CA GLU A 196 -8.35 -15.88 6.39
C GLU A 196 -8.36 -16.47 4.98
N ASP A 197 -9.53 -16.53 4.36
CA ASP A 197 -9.67 -17.02 2.99
C ASP A 197 -9.15 -15.95 2.02
N PHE A 198 -8.22 -16.36 1.16
CA PHE A 198 -7.56 -15.43 0.24
C PHE A 198 -8.57 -14.75 -0.70
N ASP A 199 -9.45 -15.53 -1.32
CA ASP A 199 -10.35 -15.01 -2.35
C ASP A 199 -11.45 -14.15 -1.75
N ARG A 200 -11.95 -14.51 -0.55
CA ARG A 200 -12.88 -13.68 0.21
C ARG A 200 -12.24 -12.39 0.68
N SER A 201 -10.99 -12.48 1.17
CA SER A 201 -10.21 -11.30 1.58
C SER A 201 -9.91 -10.37 0.40
N ALA A 202 -9.51 -10.92 -0.75
CA ALA A 202 -9.29 -10.18 -1.98
C ALA A 202 -10.57 -9.50 -2.47
N TYR A 203 -11.71 -10.22 -2.45
CA TYR A 203 -13.02 -9.63 -2.74
C TYR A 203 -13.33 -8.45 -1.82
N GLY A 204 -13.18 -8.61 -0.50
CA GLY A 204 -13.44 -7.55 0.46
C GLY A 204 -12.55 -6.32 0.26
N ALA A 205 -11.27 -6.54 -0.06
CA ALA A 205 -10.32 -5.46 -0.32
C ALA A 205 -10.65 -4.73 -1.64
N SER A 206 -10.96 -5.46 -2.70
CA SER A 206 -11.37 -4.85 -3.98
C SER A 206 -12.64 -4.01 -3.83
N GLN A 207 -13.66 -4.50 -3.08
CA GLN A 207 -14.86 -3.73 -2.79
C GLN A 207 -14.57 -2.49 -1.94
N LEU A 208 -13.65 -2.57 -0.98
CA LEU A 208 -13.22 -1.41 -0.18
C LEU A 208 -12.55 -0.35 -1.07
N ILE A 209 -11.65 -0.75 -1.96
CA ILE A 209 -11.01 0.17 -2.92
C ILE A 209 -12.07 0.82 -3.81
N LYS A 210 -12.94 0.02 -4.45
CA LYS A 210 -13.93 0.48 -5.43
C LYS A 210 -14.99 1.39 -4.83
N ARG A 211 -15.54 1.00 -3.68
CA ARG A 211 -16.73 1.65 -3.10
C ARG A 211 -16.42 2.73 -2.09
N ILE A 212 -15.24 2.72 -1.51
CA ILE A 212 -14.87 3.64 -0.44
C ILE A 212 -13.61 4.42 -0.79
N CYS A 213 -12.46 3.73 -1.05
CA CYS A 213 -11.19 4.44 -1.12
C CYS A 213 -11.10 5.37 -2.34
N ILE A 214 -11.49 4.91 -3.53
CA ILE A 214 -11.50 5.74 -4.75
C ILE A 214 -12.52 6.89 -4.62
N PRO A 215 -13.80 6.66 -4.27
CA PRO A 215 -14.76 7.75 -4.08
C PRO A 215 -14.33 8.78 -3.03
N GLU A 216 -13.76 8.35 -1.92
CA GLU A 216 -13.27 9.26 -0.89
C GLU A 216 -12.02 10.02 -1.33
N ALA A 217 -11.10 9.38 -2.08
CA ALA A 217 -9.97 10.07 -2.69
C ALA A 217 -10.44 11.19 -3.62
N ARG A 218 -11.37 10.90 -4.54
CA ARG A 218 -11.99 11.90 -5.42
C ARG A 218 -12.60 13.04 -4.60
N ARG A 219 -13.45 12.73 -3.63
CA ARG A 219 -14.11 13.72 -2.78
C ARG A 219 -13.12 14.65 -2.08
N ILE A 220 -12.00 14.12 -1.58
CA ILE A 220 -10.98 14.92 -0.90
C ILE A 220 -10.25 15.82 -1.90
N LEU A 221 -9.85 15.29 -3.06
CA LEU A 221 -9.13 16.05 -4.08
C LEU A 221 -10.03 17.13 -4.72
N ASP A 222 -11.29 16.81 -5.03
CA ASP A 222 -12.28 17.74 -5.58
C ASP A 222 -12.57 18.90 -4.61
N ALA A 223 -12.59 18.62 -3.29
CA ALA A 223 -12.79 19.67 -2.27
C ALA A 223 -11.66 20.72 -2.26
N HIS A 224 -10.50 20.39 -2.83
CA HIS A 224 -9.36 21.30 -3.00
C HIS A 224 -9.17 21.75 -4.45
N ALA A 225 -10.14 21.44 -5.34
CA ALA A 225 -10.09 21.77 -6.78
C ALA A 225 -8.81 21.26 -7.48
N LEU A 226 -8.30 20.11 -7.07
CA LEU A 226 -7.10 19.50 -7.63
C LEU A 226 -7.44 18.69 -8.87
N GLU A 227 -6.68 18.88 -9.95
CA GLU A 227 -6.76 18.05 -11.15
C GLU A 227 -6.02 16.73 -10.94
N TYR A 228 -6.60 15.61 -11.40
CA TYR A 228 -6.00 14.28 -11.34
C TYR A 228 -6.52 13.37 -12.47
N SER A 229 -5.74 12.38 -12.80
CA SER A 229 -6.20 11.17 -13.52
C SER A 229 -6.11 9.96 -12.57
N GLU A 230 -7.08 9.07 -12.64
CA GLU A 230 -7.07 7.84 -11.81
C GLU A 230 -5.96 6.87 -12.22
N ASN A 231 -5.40 7.05 -13.41
CA ASN A 231 -4.27 6.30 -13.92
C ASN A 231 -2.91 6.85 -13.41
N ASP A 232 -2.91 8.05 -12.84
CA ASP A 232 -1.68 8.63 -12.29
C ASP A 232 -1.20 7.83 -11.08
N LEU A 233 0.11 7.58 -11.01
CA LEU A 233 0.67 6.83 -9.88
C LEU A 233 0.41 7.54 -8.54
N TRP A 234 0.50 8.88 -8.51
CA TRP A 234 0.24 9.63 -7.29
C TRP A 234 -1.22 9.53 -6.82
N PHE A 235 -2.21 9.41 -7.74
CA PHE A 235 -3.59 9.15 -7.39
C PHE A 235 -3.75 7.75 -6.79
N ARG A 236 -3.13 6.73 -7.41
CA ARG A 236 -3.10 5.37 -6.88
C ARG A 236 -2.51 5.32 -5.46
N LEU A 237 -1.38 6.03 -5.23
CA LEU A 237 -0.78 6.16 -3.90
C LEU A 237 -1.70 6.90 -2.92
N PHE A 238 -2.40 7.94 -3.36
CA PHE A 238 -3.38 8.64 -2.54
C PHE A 238 -4.53 7.73 -2.09
N VAL A 239 -5.04 6.89 -2.99
CA VAL A 239 -6.06 5.86 -2.67
C VAL A 239 -5.52 4.86 -1.64
N LEU A 240 -4.26 4.44 -1.75
CA LEU A 240 -3.63 3.58 -0.73
C LEU A 240 -3.51 4.26 0.64
N HIS A 241 -3.26 5.57 0.68
CA HIS A 241 -3.33 6.31 1.95
C HIS A 241 -4.73 6.26 2.57
N VAL A 242 -5.79 6.36 1.75
CA VAL A 242 -7.18 6.19 2.23
C VAL A 242 -7.42 4.77 2.73
N TYR A 243 -6.91 3.75 2.03
CA TYR A 243 -7.03 2.35 2.44
C TYR A 243 -6.40 2.12 3.83
N HIS A 244 -5.18 2.61 4.02
CA HIS A 244 -4.40 2.41 5.24
C HIS A 244 -4.88 3.25 6.43
N ALA A 245 -5.02 4.55 6.23
CA ALA A 245 -5.29 5.50 7.31
C ALA A 245 -6.78 5.84 7.51
N GLY A 246 -7.60 5.55 6.50
CA GLY A 246 -9.01 5.96 6.43
C GLY A 246 -9.19 7.40 5.95
N SER A 247 -10.30 7.65 5.27
CA SER A 247 -10.59 8.93 4.58
C SER A 247 -10.57 10.16 5.51
N ALA A 248 -11.03 10.02 6.75
CA ALA A 248 -11.06 11.13 7.70
C ALA A 248 -9.64 11.63 8.06
N ASN A 249 -8.70 10.70 8.29
CA ASN A 249 -7.32 11.06 8.58
C ASN A 249 -6.61 11.67 7.36
N VAL A 250 -6.84 11.09 6.17
CA VAL A 250 -6.30 11.63 4.92
C VAL A 250 -6.84 13.05 4.65
N ALA A 251 -8.14 13.25 4.78
CA ALA A 251 -8.76 14.59 4.63
C ALA A 251 -8.16 15.59 5.64
N ALA A 252 -7.95 15.19 6.89
CA ALA A 252 -7.35 16.07 7.90
C ALA A 252 -5.91 16.49 7.54
N VAL A 253 -5.12 15.57 6.96
CA VAL A 253 -3.76 15.88 6.48
C VAL A 253 -3.82 16.84 5.30
N VAL A 254 -4.66 16.55 4.29
CA VAL A 254 -4.78 17.38 3.09
C VAL A 254 -5.31 18.78 3.43
N ASN A 255 -6.33 18.89 4.29
CA ASN A 255 -6.83 20.18 4.78
C ASN A 255 -5.76 21.01 5.48
N LYS A 256 -4.84 20.35 6.22
CA LYS A 256 -3.73 21.04 6.88
C LYS A 256 -2.66 21.51 5.90
N ILE A 257 -2.40 20.74 4.84
CA ILE A 257 -1.46 21.10 3.78
C ILE A 257 -2.03 22.24 2.94
N ALA A 258 -3.35 22.22 2.68
CA ALA A 258 -4.06 23.13 1.77
C ALA A 258 -3.34 23.23 0.40
N PRO A 259 -3.20 22.09 -0.34
CA PRO A 259 -2.39 22.03 -1.54
C PRO A 259 -3.02 22.85 -2.69
N GLU A 260 -2.18 23.47 -3.50
CA GLU A 260 -2.60 24.17 -4.73
C GLU A 260 -2.54 23.23 -5.95
N THR A 261 -1.76 22.17 -5.89
CA THR A 261 -1.60 21.18 -6.98
C THR A 261 -1.55 19.77 -6.43
N GLY A 262 -1.96 18.81 -7.24
CA GLY A 262 -1.77 17.38 -7.00
C GLY A 262 -0.34 16.90 -7.28
N GLY A 263 -0.20 15.61 -7.54
CA GLY A 263 1.08 15.02 -7.97
C GLY A 263 2.01 14.61 -6.84
N GLN A 264 3.27 14.41 -7.22
CA GLN A 264 4.32 13.91 -6.32
C GLN A 264 4.52 14.84 -5.11
N GLU A 265 4.41 16.16 -5.30
CA GLU A 265 4.61 17.14 -4.23
C GLU A 265 3.53 17.04 -3.15
N LEU A 266 2.27 16.77 -3.52
CA LEU A 266 1.22 16.51 -2.54
C LEU A 266 1.54 15.27 -1.70
N ILE A 267 1.92 14.15 -2.32
CA ILE A 267 2.26 12.91 -1.61
C ILE A 267 3.45 13.13 -0.66
N LYS A 268 4.51 13.81 -1.11
CA LYS A 268 5.66 14.19 -0.26
C LYS A 268 5.22 15.03 0.94
N SER A 269 4.37 16.02 0.70
CA SER A 269 3.83 16.88 1.75
C SER A 269 2.96 16.10 2.75
N MET A 270 2.20 15.10 2.28
CA MET A 270 1.43 14.21 3.15
C MET A 270 2.35 13.38 4.04
N TRP A 271 3.44 12.81 3.54
CA TRP A 271 4.41 12.09 4.35
C TRP A 271 5.02 12.96 5.46
N VAL A 272 5.46 14.17 5.12
CA VAL A 272 6.04 15.13 6.07
C VAL A 272 5.03 15.51 7.16
N ASN A 273 3.81 15.89 6.77
CA ASN A 273 2.77 16.32 7.71
C ASN A 273 2.24 15.18 8.57
N SER A 274 2.11 13.99 8.02
CA SER A 274 1.73 12.79 8.78
C SER A 274 2.76 12.48 9.86
N ALA A 275 4.04 12.52 9.51
CA ALA A 275 5.14 12.33 10.44
C ALA A 275 5.13 13.31 11.60
N ALA A 276 4.85 14.58 11.31
CA ALA A 276 4.86 15.65 12.29
C ALA A 276 3.65 15.62 13.25
N ASN A 277 2.46 15.21 12.77
CA ASN A 277 1.21 15.51 13.45
C ASN A 277 0.37 14.30 13.88
N PHE A 278 0.50 13.14 13.20
CA PHE A 278 -0.41 12.01 13.37
C PHE A 278 0.22 10.76 13.99
N GLY A 279 1.50 10.82 14.36
CA GLY A 279 2.22 9.74 15.07
C GLY A 279 2.85 8.70 14.14
N ASN A 280 3.50 7.70 14.76
CA ASN A 280 4.38 6.75 14.05
C ASN A 280 3.66 5.87 13.02
N ASN A 281 2.40 5.54 13.22
CA ASN A 281 1.66 4.63 12.37
C ASN A 281 1.12 5.29 11.09
N SER A 282 1.11 6.61 11.01
CA SER A 282 0.63 7.35 9.83
C SER A 282 1.66 7.44 8.70
N GLN A 283 2.83 6.82 8.85
CA GLN A 283 3.99 7.01 7.97
C GLN A 283 4.34 5.78 7.14
N ASN A 284 3.58 4.70 7.24
CA ASN A 284 3.94 3.44 6.60
C ASN A 284 3.57 3.37 5.11
N TYR A 285 3.01 4.45 4.55
CA TYR A 285 2.67 4.59 3.13
C TYR A 285 3.29 5.82 2.52
#